data_86463cbc230b8e97ec2b8674f4d1fc67
#
_entry.id   86463cbc230b8e97ec2b8674f4d1fc67
#
_cell.length_a   1.000
_cell.length_b   1.000
_cell.length_c   1.000
_cell.angle_alpha   90.00
_cell.angle_beta   90.00
_cell.angle_gamma   90.00
#
_symmetry.space_group_name_H-M   'P 1'
#
loop_
_entity.id
_entity.type
_entity.pdbx_description
1 polymer ?
#
loop_
_entity_poly.entity_id
_entity_poly.type
_entity_poly.pdbx_seq_one_letter_code
_entity_poly.pdbx_strand_id
1 'polypeptide(L)'
;MSGIQWIRILYCYPEEITDELIQVIKEEPKICHYLDLPIQHANDEILKRMGRRTSKQELVDIVTKLRKEIPDICLRTTLITGFPGETEEQHQELVEFVDEMEFDRLGVFTYSPEEDTPAATMPDQIEEEVKLERQAELMELQQEVAFDTAEKMIGREMLVMIEGKIADEPAYVGRTYRDAPKVDG
;
A
#
# COMPACT_ATOMS: atom_id res chain seq x y z
N MET A 1 12.12 -12.99 22.36
CA MET A 1 11.08 -14.00 22.08
C MET A 1 11.71 -15.12 21.28
N SER A 2 11.89 -16.29 21.89
CA SER A 2 12.38 -17.48 21.18
C SER A 2 11.22 -18.12 20.41
N GLY A 3 11.46 -18.52 19.16
CA GLY A 3 10.45 -19.19 18.32
C GLY A 3 9.74 -18.32 17.28
N ILE A 4 9.72 -17.00 17.41
CA ILE A 4 9.21 -16.09 16.37
C ILE A 4 10.35 -15.83 15.38
N GLN A 5 10.07 -16.05 14.11
CA GLN A 5 11.01 -15.84 13.00
C GLN A 5 10.78 -14.47 12.34
N TRP A 6 9.54 -14.13 12.02
CA TRP A 6 9.15 -12.88 11.37
C TRP A 6 8.08 -12.15 12.16
N ILE A 7 8.23 -10.85 12.24
CA ILE A 7 7.26 -9.89 12.77
C ILE A 7 6.96 -8.92 11.63
N ARG A 8 5.70 -8.78 11.25
CA ARG A 8 5.26 -7.83 10.22
C ARG A 8 4.35 -6.79 10.84
N ILE A 9 4.57 -5.53 10.45
CA ILE A 9 3.76 -4.40 10.88
C ILE A 9 2.73 -4.12 9.79
N LEU A 10 1.45 -4.11 10.16
CA LEU A 10 0.33 -3.83 9.28
C LEU A 10 -0.48 -2.65 9.83
N TYR A 11 -1.18 -1.91 8.95
CA TYR A 11 -2.08 -0.82 9.28
C TYR A 11 -1.43 0.33 10.06
N CYS A 12 -0.26 0.79 9.61
CA CYS A 12 0.39 1.97 10.16
C CYS A 12 -0.18 3.24 9.55
N TYR A 13 -0.54 4.20 10.39
CA TYR A 13 -0.80 5.56 9.91
C TYR A 13 0.51 6.25 9.53
N PRO A 14 0.58 6.99 8.40
CA PRO A 14 1.79 7.70 8.02
C PRO A 14 2.34 8.63 9.11
N GLU A 15 1.47 9.34 9.81
CA GLU A 15 1.83 10.23 10.91
C GLU A 15 2.42 9.54 12.15
N GLU A 16 2.31 8.23 12.26
CA GLU A 16 2.88 7.42 13.36
C GLU A 16 4.29 6.88 13.03
N ILE A 17 4.80 7.18 11.86
CA ILE A 17 6.14 6.73 11.43
C ILE A 17 7.19 7.66 12.01
N THR A 18 7.75 7.26 13.13
CA THR A 18 8.84 7.99 13.83
C THR A 18 10.21 7.48 13.42
N ASP A 19 11.24 8.28 13.70
CA ASP A 19 12.64 7.90 13.46
C ASP A 19 13.02 6.67 14.27
N GLU A 20 12.52 6.54 15.51
CA GLU A 20 12.74 5.38 16.35
C GLU A 20 12.12 4.13 15.74
N LEU A 21 10.90 4.21 15.18
CA LEU A 21 10.27 3.08 14.51
C LEU A 21 11.08 2.63 13.29
N ILE A 22 11.52 3.59 12.46
CA ILE A 22 12.38 3.30 11.30
C ILE A 22 13.66 2.61 11.73
N GLN A 23 14.31 3.11 12.77
CA GLN A 23 15.54 2.51 13.30
C GLN A 23 15.33 1.09 13.83
N VAL A 24 14.22 0.84 14.54
CA VAL A 24 13.86 -0.50 15.04
C VAL A 24 13.59 -1.47 13.89
N ILE A 25 12.87 -1.04 12.84
CA ILE A 25 12.63 -1.88 11.66
C ILE A 25 13.95 -2.23 10.98
N LYS A 26 14.84 -1.27 10.85
CA LYS A 26 16.16 -1.42 10.22
C LYS A 26 17.11 -2.35 10.97
N GLU A 27 17.10 -2.32 12.31
CA GLU A 27 18.08 -3.02 13.15
C GLU A 27 17.61 -4.37 13.68
N GLU A 28 16.32 -4.58 13.88
CA GLU A 28 15.80 -5.83 14.45
C GLU A 28 15.59 -6.88 13.33
N PRO A 29 16.44 -7.92 13.26
CA PRO A 29 16.43 -8.87 12.13
C PRO A 29 15.17 -9.73 12.04
N LYS A 30 14.31 -9.71 13.06
CA LYS A 30 13.02 -10.41 13.02
C LYS A 30 11.89 -9.57 12.46
N ILE A 31 12.06 -8.26 12.39
CA ILE A 31 11.06 -7.38 11.79
C ILE A 31 11.26 -7.41 10.28
N CYS A 32 10.22 -7.79 9.56
CA CYS A 32 10.23 -7.75 8.11
C CYS A 32 10.43 -6.30 7.64
N HIS A 33 11.29 -6.08 6.66
CA HIS A 33 11.36 -4.81 5.94
C HIS A 33 10.11 -4.66 5.04
N TYR A 34 8.98 -4.59 5.68
CA TYR A 34 7.65 -4.48 5.10
C TYR A 34 6.80 -3.56 5.96
N LEU A 35 6.12 -2.62 5.33
CA LEU A 35 5.24 -1.71 6.03
C LEU A 35 3.98 -1.45 5.21
N ASP A 36 2.81 -1.64 5.86
CA ASP A 36 1.51 -1.33 5.27
C ASP A 36 1.05 0.03 5.77
N LEU A 37 0.98 0.98 4.83
CA LEU A 37 0.63 2.40 5.04
C LEU A 37 -0.63 2.75 4.25
N PRO A 38 -1.84 2.52 4.77
CA PRO A 38 -3.07 2.88 4.08
C PRO A 38 -3.23 4.41 3.99
N ILE A 39 -2.77 5.01 2.91
CA ILE A 39 -2.81 6.48 2.73
C ILE A 39 -4.18 7.00 2.31
N GLN A 40 -4.98 6.16 1.67
CA GLN A 40 -6.34 6.38 1.17
C GLN A 40 -6.43 7.27 -0.08
N HIS A 41 -5.72 8.36 -0.16
CA HIS A 41 -5.65 9.30 -1.28
C HIS A 41 -4.35 10.11 -1.24
N ALA A 42 -4.06 10.90 -2.30
CA ALA A 42 -2.92 11.80 -2.35
C ALA A 42 -3.30 13.29 -2.51
N ASN A 43 -4.53 13.59 -2.90
CA ASN A 43 -4.98 14.98 -2.97
C ASN A 43 -5.33 15.53 -1.59
N ASP A 44 -4.79 16.70 -1.23
CA ASP A 44 -4.92 17.29 0.10
C ASP A 44 -6.36 17.63 0.49
N GLU A 45 -7.21 18.04 -0.46
CA GLU A 45 -8.63 18.34 -0.20
C GLU A 45 -9.40 17.06 0.10
N ILE A 46 -9.16 16.01 -0.67
CA ILE A 46 -9.80 14.70 -0.45
C ILE A 46 -9.33 14.10 0.87
N LEU A 47 -8.03 14.11 1.15
CA LEU A 47 -7.47 13.66 2.43
C LEU A 47 -8.13 14.37 3.62
N LYS A 48 -8.27 15.69 3.56
CA LYS A 48 -8.94 16.48 4.59
C LYS A 48 -10.42 16.09 4.74
N ARG A 49 -11.12 15.86 3.65
CA ARG A 49 -12.54 15.41 3.66
C ARG A 49 -12.69 14.01 4.23
N MET A 50 -11.71 13.13 4.01
CA MET A 50 -11.62 11.81 4.63
C MET A 50 -11.22 11.85 6.12
N GLY A 51 -10.92 13.04 6.68
CA GLY A 51 -10.46 13.20 8.05
C GLY A 51 -9.00 12.78 8.26
N ARG A 52 -8.21 12.68 7.19
CA ARG A 52 -6.78 12.38 7.28
C ARG A 52 -6.00 13.63 7.70
N ARG A 53 -4.90 13.41 8.41
CA ARG A 53 -4.05 14.49 8.95
C ARG A 53 -2.82 14.74 8.11
N THR A 54 -2.49 13.83 7.22
CA THR A 54 -1.29 13.85 6.38
C THR A 54 -1.57 14.54 5.06
N SER A 55 -0.68 15.41 4.61
CA SER A 55 -0.68 16.03 3.28
C SER A 55 0.06 15.17 2.26
N LYS A 56 -0.14 15.45 0.96
CA LYS A 56 0.62 14.84 -0.14
C LYS A 56 2.13 14.93 0.08
N GLN A 57 2.62 16.12 0.45
CA GLN A 57 4.06 16.33 0.65
C GLN A 57 4.60 15.49 1.81
N GLU A 58 3.88 15.39 2.91
CA GLU A 58 4.28 14.53 4.04
C GLU A 58 4.29 13.05 3.65
N LEU A 59 3.37 12.60 2.79
CA LEU A 59 3.38 11.23 2.25
C LEU A 59 4.62 10.97 1.40
N VAL A 60 4.99 11.90 0.50
CA VAL A 60 6.22 11.83 -0.31
C VAL A 60 7.45 11.77 0.59
N ASP A 61 7.52 12.63 1.60
CA ASP A 61 8.65 12.71 2.53
C ASP A 61 8.82 11.40 3.32
N ILE A 62 7.72 10.82 3.81
CA ILE A 62 7.72 9.56 4.55
C ILE A 62 8.18 8.40 3.67
N VAL A 63 7.62 8.25 2.47
CA VAL A 63 7.99 7.18 1.53
C VAL A 63 9.46 7.30 1.14
N THR A 64 9.91 8.50 0.80
CA THR A 64 11.30 8.78 0.44
C THR A 64 12.25 8.44 1.59
N LYS A 65 11.91 8.84 2.80
CA LYS A 65 12.69 8.56 4.00
C LYS A 65 12.79 7.07 4.28
N LEU A 66 11.67 6.35 4.23
CA LEU A 66 11.64 4.90 4.45
C LEU A 66 12.55 4.17 3.47
N ARG A 67 12.50 4.49 2.19
CA ARG A 67 13.35 3.88 1.16
C ARG A 67 14.83 4.24 1.31
N LYS A 68 15.13 5.45 1.75
CA LYS A 68 16.50 5.88 2.04
C LYS A 68 17.11 5.13 3.22
N GLU A 69 16.35 4.98 4.30
CA GLU A 69 16.84 4.35 5.53
C GLU A 69 16.82 2.83 5.47
N ILE A 70 15.88 2.25 4.71
CA ILE A 70 15.71 0.80 4.54
C ILE A 70 15.57 0.49 3.05
N PRO A 71 16.68 0.39 2.29
CA PRO A 71 16.65 0.31 0.82
C PRO A 71 15.92 -0.89 0.22
N ASP A 72 15.71 -1.95 0.98
CA ASP A 72 14.99 -3.16 0.59
C ASP A 72 13.57 -3.24 1.17
N ILE A 73 13.06 -2.12 1.73
CA ILE A 73 11.71 -2.08 2.28
C ILE A 73 10.66 -2.35 1.19
N CYS A 74 9.69 -3.18 1.52
CA CYS A 74 8.49 -3.37 0.75
C CYS A 74 7.37 -2.50 1.31
N LEU A 75 6.91 -1.52 0.54
CA LEU A 75 5.84 -0.61 0.93
C LEU A 75 4.52 -1.05 0.30
N ARG A 76 3.55 -1.31 1.16
CA ARG A 76 2.16 -1.56 0.78
C ARG A 76 1.31 -0.35 1.11
N THR A 77 0.35 -0.06 0.25
CA THR A 77 -0.67 0.97 0.51
C THR A 77 -2.06 0.51 0.11
N THR A 78 -3.05 1.26 0.57
CA THR A 78 -4.46 1.10 0.21
C THR A 78 -5.02 2.46 -0.16
N LEU A 79 -5.76 2.52 -1.26
CA LEU A 79 -6.42 3.71 -1.77
C LEU A 79 -7.93 3.52 -1.81
N ILE A 80 -8.64 4.64 -1.73
CA ILE A 80 -10.08 4.73 -1.98
C ILE A 80 -10.29 5.74 -3.11
N THR A 81 -10.89 5.30 -4.20
CA THR A 81 -11.26 6.14 -5.33
C THR A 81 -12.76 6.39 -5.37
N GLY A 82 -13.18 7.50 -5.99
CA GLY A 82 -14.58 7.88 -6.07
C GLY A 82 -15.18 8.35 -4.74
N PHE A 83 -14.35 8.93 -3.85
CA PHE A 83 -14.84 9.58 -2.65
C PHE A 83 -15.75 10.77 -3.01
N PRO A 84 -16.83 11.06 -2.26
CA PRO A 84 -17.77 12.13 -2.61
C PRO A 84 -17.08 13.44 -2.95
N GLY A 85 -17.37 13.98 -4.16
CA GLY A 85 -16.79 15.21 -4.71
C GLY A 85 -15.34 15.12 -5.21
N GLU A 86 -14.78 13.92 -5.38
CA GLU A 86 -13.52 13.73 -6.08
C GLU A 86 -13.67 14.10 -7.55
N THR A 87 -12.93 15.12 -8.00
CA THR A 87 -12.93 15.53 -9.41
C THR A 87 -12.00 14.66 -10.25
N GLU A 88 -12.11 14.82 -11.58
CA GLU A 88 -11.20 14.14 -12.50
C GLU A 88 -9.74 14.57 -12.29
N GLU A 89 -9.51 15.86 -12.08
CA GLU A 89 -8.17 16.40 -11.82
C GLU A 89 -7.58 15.84 -10.52
N GLN A 90 -8.40 15.65 -9.49
CA GLN A 90 -7.96 15.07 -8.22
C GLN A 90 -7.67 13.56 -8.34
N HIS A 91 -8.44 12.86 -9.17
CA HIS A 91 -8.13 11.48 -9.51
C HIS A 91 -6.83 11.38 -10.31
N GLN A 92 -6.64 12.22 -11.32
CA GLN A 92 -5.41 12.25 -12.10
C GLN A 92 -4.18 12.56 -11.23
N GLU A 93 -4.31 13.46 -10.26
CA GLU A 93 -3.26 13.71 -9.26
C GLU A 93 -2.92 12.47 -8.43
N LEU A 94 -3.92 11.62 -8.13
CA LEU A 94 -3.69 10.35 -7.43
C LEU A 94 -2.96 9.35 -8.33
N VAL A 95 -3.32 9.26 -9.62
CA VAL A 95 -2.64 8.41 -10.61
C VAL A 95 -1.17 8.80 -10.74
N GLU A 96 -0.88 10.10 -10.92
CA GLU A 96 0.49 10.62 -10.98
C GLU A 96 1.29 10.32 -9.71
N PHE A 97 0.66 10.45 -8.54
CA PHE A 97 1.30 10.12 -7.27
C PHE A 97 1.65 8.63 -7.15
N VAL A 98 0.76 7.73 -7.60
CA VAL A 98 1.01 6.28 -7.59
C VAL A 98 2.16 5.92 -8.53
N ASP A 99 2.21 6.52 -9.72
CA ASP A 99 3.29 6.35 -10.69
C ASP A 99 4.63 6.81 -10.12
N GLU A 100 4.68 7.99 -9.51
CA GLU A 100 5.90 8.52 -8.90
C GLU A 100 6.38 7.71 -7.69
N MET A 101 5.44 7.22 -6.88
CA MET A 101 5.78 6.52 -5.65
C MET A 101 6.08 5.03 -5.84
N GLU A 102 5.68 4.41 -6.94
CA GLU A 102 5.96 3.00 -7.27
C GLU A 102 5.82 2.07 -6.06
N PHE A 103 4.63 2.03 -5.42
CA PHE A 103 4.40 1.14 -4.28
C PHE A 103 4.57 -0.34 -4.68
N ASP A 104 5.24 -1.12 -3.84
CA ASP A 104 5.47 -2.56 -4.10
C ASP A 104 4.17 -3.36 -4.10
N ARG A 105 3.22 -2.95 -3.27
CA ARG A 105 1.88 -3.54 -3.16
C ARG A 105 0.85 -2.42 -3.01
N LEU A 106 -0.23 -2.52 -3.76
CA LEU A 106 -1.30 -1.53 -3.71
C LEU A 106 -2.65 -2.22 -3.84
N GLY A 107 -3.59 -1.87 -2.97
CA GLY A 107 -5.00 -2.23 -3.09
C GLY A 107 -5.84 -0.98 -3.33
N VAL A 108 -6.75 -1.03 -4.30
CA VAL A 108 -7.67 0.07 -4.59
C VAL A 108 -9.10 -0.38 -4.33
N PHE A 109 -9.83 0.38 -3.53
CA PHE A 109 -11.25 0.18 -3.27
C PHE A 109 -12.06 1.34 -3.82
N THR A 110 -13.24 1.07 -4.35
CA THR A 110 -14.22 2.11 -4.60
C THR A 110 -14.83 2.57 -3.28
N TYR A 111 -15.12 3.87 -3.17
CA TYR A 111 -15.86 4.38 -2.02
C TYR A 111 -17.26 3.74 -1.95
N SER A 112 -17.58 3.19 -0.79
CA SER A 112 -18.92 2.68 -0.45
C SER A 112 -19.51 3.48 0.71
N PRO A 113 -20.73 4.01 0.59
CA PRO A 113 -21.36 4.75 1.69
C PRO A 113 -21.77 3.80 2.81
N GLU A 114 -21.24 4.05 4.02
CA GLU A 114 -21.58 3.33 5.23
C GLU A 114 -22.57 4.14 6.06
N GLU A 115 -23.60 3.50 6.59
CA GLU A 115 -24.59 4.14 7.44
C GLU A 115 -23.91 4.85 8.64
N ASP A 116 -24.47 5.98 9.04
CA ASP A 116 -24.00 6.81 10.16
C ASP A 116 -22.62 7.46 9.96
N THR A 117 -22.05 7.41 8.76
CA THR A 117 -20.80 8.14 8.45
C THR A 117 -21.08 9.51 7.83
N PRO A 118 -20.28 10.56 8.13
CA PRO A 118 -20.42 11.85 7.47
C PRO A 118 -20.32 11.77 5.94
N ALA A 119 -19.47 10.90 5.41
CA ALA A 119 -19.26 10.73 3.99
C ALA A 119 -20.49 10.22 3.24
N ALA A 120 -21.33 9.39 3.88
CA ALA A 120 -22.57 8.89 3.28
C ALA A 120 -23.59 10.01 2.98
N THR A 121 -23.52 11.12 3.69
CA THR A 121 -24.42 12.28 3.54
C THR A 121 -23.79 13.46 2.82
N MET A 122 -22.54 13.36 2.39
CA MET A 122 -21.85 14.39 1.61
C MET A 122 -22.56 14.58 0.25
N PRO A 123 -22.61 15.81 -0.28
CA PRO A 123 -23.05 16.04 -1.65
C PRO A 123 -22.03 15.46 -2.65
N ASP A 124 -22.41 15.50 -3.92
CA ASP A 124 -21.54 15.12 -5.03
C ASP A 124 -21.04 13.68 -4.96
N GLN A 125 -21.94 12.75 -4.63
CA GLN A 125 -21.67 11.32 -4.71
C GLN A 125 -21.32 10.94 -6.16
N ILE A 126 -20.29 10.12 -6.31
CA ILE A 126 -19.78 9.69 -7.61
C ILE A 126 -20.56 8.45 -8.09
N GLU A 127 -20.89 8.41 -9.39
CA GLU A 127 -21.54 7.28 -10.00
C GLU A 127 -20.65 6.02 -9.94
N GLU A 128 -21.27 4.86 -9.76
CA GLU A 128 -20.55 3.61 -9.57
C GLU A 128 -19.66 3.24 -10.76
N GLU A 129 -20.12 3.53 -11.99
CA GLU A 129 -19.35 3.31 -13.22
C GLU A 129 -18.03 4.10 -13.20
N VAL A 130 -18.06 5.38 -12.82
CA VAL A 130 -16.86 6.23 -12.70
C VAL A 130 -15.90 5.72 -11.63
N LYS A 131 -16.42 5.25 -10.49
CA LYS A 131 -15.57 4.66 -9.43
C LYS A 131 -14.84 3.42 -9.94
N LEU A 132 -15.54 2.55 -10.66
CA LEU A 132 -14.96 1.32 -11.23
C LEU A 132 -13.92 1.62 -12.31
N GLU A 133 -14.16 2.61 -13.17
CA GLU A 133 -13.18 3.07 -14.16
C GLU A 133 -11.90 3.58 -13.48
N ARG A 134 -12.03 4.45 -12.49
CA ARG A 134 -10.90 4.97 -11.70
C ARG A 134 -10.14 3.88 -10.95
N GLN A 135 -10.85 2.91 -10.40
CA GLN A 135 -10.23 1.75 -9.76
C GLN A 135 -9.42 0.93 -10.77
N ALA A 136 -9.99 0.66 -11.94
CA ALA A 136 -9.34 -0.10 -13.00
C ALA A 136 -8.04 0.58 -13.45
N GLU A 137 -8.05 1.89 -13.70
CA GLU A 137 -6.88 2.66 -14.10
C GLU A 137 -5.73 2.54 -13.08
N LEU A 138 -6.01 2.74 -11.79
CA LEU A 138 -5.00 2.60 -10.73
C LEU A 138 -4.49 1.17 -10.59
N MET A 139 -5.33 0.15 -10.79
CA MET A 139 -4.92 -1.24 -10.74
C MET A 139 -4.10 -1.67 -11.95
N GLU A 140 -4.38 -1.13 -13.16
CA GLU A 140 -3.56 -1.34 -14.35
C GLU A 140 -2.16 -0.73 -14.16
N LEU A 141 -2.08 0.51 -13.69
CA LEU A 141 -0.81 1.16 -13.36
C LEU A 141 -0.01 0.34 -12.33
N GLN A 142 -0.66 -0.11 -11.26
CA GLN A 142 0.00 -0.93 -10.24
C GLN A 142 0.50 -2.27 -10.81
N GLN A 143 -0.19 -2.84 -11.77
CA GLN A 143 0.27 -4.07 -12.43
C GLN A 143 1.58 -3.84 -13.19
N GLU A 144 1.74 -2.72 -13.89
CA GLU A 144 2.98 -2.34 -14.55
C GLU A 144 4.12 -2.17 -13.54
N VAL A 145 3.89 -1.43 -12.46
CA VAL A 145 4.87 -1.26 -11.36
C VAL A 145 5.26 -2.60 -10.74
N ALA A 146 4.30 -3.51 -10.56
CA ALA A 146 4.56 -4.84 -10.00
C ALA A 146 5.43 -5.69 -10.94
N PHE A 147 5.24 -5.63 -12.25
CA PHE A 147 6.07 -6.32 -13.23
C PHE A 147 7.50 -5.78 -13.22
N ASP A 148 7.67 -4.46 -13.26
CA ASP A 148 8.99 -3.82 -13.21
C ASP A 148 9.74 -4.16 -11.91
N THR A 149 9.02 -4.18 -10.80
CA THR A 149 9.59 -4.58 -9.51
C THR A 149 10.00 -6.06 -9.51
N ALA A 150 9.19 -6.94 -10.10
CA ALA A 150 9.50 -8.36 -10.23
C ALA A 150 10.75 -8.59 -11.09
N GLU A 151 10.89 -7.86 -12.20
CA GLU A 151 12.10 -7.93 -13.05
C GLU A 151 13.37 -7.53 -12.28
N LYS A 152 13.30 -6.48 -11.47
CA LYS A 152 14.41 -6.01 -10.60
C LYS A 152 14.81 -7.06 -9.53
N MET A 153 13.93 -8.05 -9.25
CA MET A 153 14.20 -9.11 -8.28
C MET A 153 14.85 -10.36 -8.89
N ILE A 154 14.91 -10.50 -10.22
CA ILE A 154 15.51 -11.64 -10.89
C ILE A 154 16.99 -11.77 -10.51
N GLY A 155 17.39 -12.99 -10.11
CA GLY A 155 18.78 -13.29 -9.68
C GLY A 155 19.09 -12.94 -8.23
N ARG A 156 18.15 -12.40 -7.46
CA ARG A 156 18.33 -12.18 -6.01
C ARG A 156 18.01 -13.45 -5.23
N GLU A 157 18.81 -13.73 -4.21
CA GLU A 157 18.53 -14.78 -3.24
C GLU A 157 17.70 -14.21 -2.08
N MET A 158 16.63 -14.93 -1.72
CA MET A 158 15.73 -14.50 -0.66
C MET A 158 15.38 -15.67 0.26
N LEU A 159 15.21 -15.37 1.55
CA LEU A 159 14.66 -16.32 2.50
C LEU A 159 13.15 -16.50 2.24
N VAL A 160 12.72 -17.76 2.12
CA VAL A 160 11.31 -18.10 1.85
C VAL A 160 10.75 -18.92 3.01
N MET A 161 9.59 -18.55 3.48
CA MET A 161 8.80 -19.34 4.41
C MET A 161 7.91 -20.30 3.60
N ILE A 162 8.15 -21.59 3.71
CA ILE A 162 7.32 -22.61 3.05
C ILE A 162 6.00 -22.74 3.81
N GLU A 163 4.89 -22.60 3.08
CA GLU A 163 3.53 -22.66 3.64
C GLU A 163 2.82 -23.98 3.35
N GLY A 164 3.18 -24.65 2.28
CA GLY A 164 2.58 -25.91 1.94
C GLY A 164 3.19 -26.59 0.72
N LYS A 165 2.85 -27.84 0.52
CA LYS A 165 3.18 -28.59 -0.68
C LYS A 165 1.99 -28.54 -1.64
N ILE A 166 2.27 -28.35 -2.93
CA ILE A 166 1.23 -28.47 -3.97
C ILE A 166 0.87 -29.95 -4.14
N ALA A 167 -0.43 -30.23 -4.11
CA ALA A 167 -0.91 -31.60 -4.27
C ALA A 167 -0.48 -32.14 -5.63
N ASP A 168 0.00 -33.40 -5.64
CA ASP A 168 0.40 -34.16 -6.84
C ASP A 168 1.56 -33.55 -7.66
N GLU A 169 2.26 -32.54 -7.12
CA GLU A 169 3.43 -31.90 -7.74
C GLU A 169 4.66 -31.96 -6.84
N PRO A 170 5.89 -32.01 -7.38
CA PRO A 170 7.12 -31.87 -6.62
C PRO A 170 7.44 -30.40 -6.34
N ALA A 171 6.44 -29.61 -5.95
CA ALA A 171 6.50 -28.16 -5.75
C ALA A 171 5.90 -27.76 -4.41
N TYR A 172 6.34 -26.59 -3.91
CA TYR A 172 5.90 -26.00 -2.66
C TYR A 172 5.46 -24.56 -2.88
N VAL A 173 4.46 -24.13 -2.12
CA VAL A 173 4.08 -22.71 -2.00
C VAL A 173 4.86 -22.12 -0.84
N GLY A 174 5.40 -20.94 -1.03
CA GLY A 174 6.08 -20.18 0.00
C GLY A 174 6.01 -18.70 -0.29
N ARG A 175 6.31 -17.90 0.71
CA ARG A 175 6.34 -16.43 0.61
C ARG A 175 7.63 -15.86 1.18
N THR A 176 7.98 -14.69 0.71
CA THR A 176 9.11 -13.91 1.24
C THR A 176 8.63 -12.93 2.33
N TYR A 177 9.55 -12.16 2.89
CA TYR A 177 9.18 -11.05 3.79
C TYR A 177 8.34 -9.97 3.08
N ARG A 178 8.37 -9.92 1.75
CA ARG A 178 7.67 -8.95 0.92
C ARG A 178 6.19 -9.25 0.74
N ASP A 179 5.71 -10.40 1.21
CA ASP A 179 4.35 -10.88 0.96
C ASP A 179 3.64 -11.14 2.29
N ALA A 180 2.59 -10.39 2.58
CA ALA A 180 1.73 -10.61 3.73
C ALA A 180 0.74 -11.75 3.45
N PRO A 181 0.58 -12.71 4.38
CA PRO A 181 -0.29 -13.87 4.15
C PRO A 181 -1.74 -13.42 3.96
N LYS A 182 -2.39 -13.93 2.91
CA LYS A 182 -3.79 -13.64 2.55
C LYS A 182 -4.11 -12.18 2.18
N VAL A 183 -3.08 -11.35 1.99
CA VAL A 183 -3.24 -9.94 1.64
C VAL A 183 -2.58 -9.65 0.30
N ASP A 184 -1.37 -10.14 0.08
CA ASP A 184 -0.55 -9.83 -1.09
C ASP A 184 -0.40 -11.01 -2.07
N GLY A 185 -1.12 -12.11 -1.88
CA GLY A 185 -1.01 -13.28 -2.75
C GLY A 185 -2.10 -14.30 -2.56
#